data_daf49a205d9493ddd1f612fd4ee283fd
#
_entry.id   daf49a205d9493ddd1f612fd4ee283fd
#
_cell.length_a   1.000
_cell.length_b   1.000
_cell.length_c   1.000
_cell.angle_alpha   90.00
_cell.angle_beta   90.00
_cell.angle_gamma   90.00
#
_symmetry.space_group_name_H-M   'P 1'
#
loop_
_entity.id
_entity.type
_entity.pdbx_description
1 polymer ?
#
loop_
_entity_poly.entity_id
_entity_poly.type
_entity_poly.pdbx_seq_one_letter_code
_entity_poly.pdbx_strand_id
1 'polypeptide(L)'
;MKRLLTLLMALAMTASLAACGGSTDTEDGASSDETTAVSSGVEDGVLTIAMECAYAPYNWTQSDDSNGAVPIKDSTEYANGYDVMMAKKICEANGWELEIVRTDWDSLVPGVQSGVYDAVIAGQSMTADRMEQVDFAGPYYYASIVCVTKADSPYASAAGISDLSGGSCTAQIATIWYDSMLPQIEGAQIQPAAETAPAMLMALETGTVDFICTDMPTAMGAVAAYPDMTILDFSDSDDNFVADEGDINIGVSVMKGNTELKDAIDSVLSTMTVDDFNTLMNEAIAIQPLSE
;
A
#
# COMPACT_ATOMS: atom_id res chain seq x y z
N MET A 1 7.26 -52.29 31.46
CA MET A 1 8.49 -53.10 31.59
C MET A 1 9.58 -52.44 30.77
N LYS A 2 10.60 -51.92 31.55
CA LYS A 2 12.05 -51.94 31.23
C LYS A 2 12.50 -51.33 29.89
N ARG A 3 13.44 -50.42 29.73
CA ARG A 3 14.54 -49.77 30.50
C ARG A 3 15.04 -48.66 29.60
N LEU A 4 15.20 -47.41 30.00
CA LEU A 4 16.45 -46.76 30.43
C LEU A 4 17.70 -47.14 29.63
N LEU A 5 18.30 -46.21 28.88
CA LEU A 5 19.75 -46.04 28.83
C LEU A 5 20.12 -44.60 28.44
N THR A 6 20.72 -43.93 29.40
CA THR A 6 21.47 -42.69 29.38
C THR A 6 22.86 -42.94 28.75
N LEU A 7 23.39 -41.99 27.96
CA LEU A 7 24.84 -41.84 27.81
C LEU A 7 25.22 -40.35 27.72
N LEU A 8 25.84 -39.87 28.79
CA LEU A 8 26.67 -38.67 28.85
C LEU A 8 28.01 -38.94 28.13
N MET A 9 28.52 -37.93 27.43
CA MET A 9 29.97 -37.76 27.28
C MET A 9 30.34 -36.30 27.31
N ALA A 10 31.14 -35.97 28.32
CA ALA A 10 31.72 -34.65 28.60
C ALA A 10 33.17 -34.60 28.08
N LEU A 11 33.67 -33.38 27.99
CA LEU A 11 35.07 -32.95 28.19
C LEU A 11 35.99 -32.85 26.97
N ALA A 12 36.42 -31.62 26.64
CA ALA A 12 37.80 -31.22 26.95
C ALA A 12 38.00 -29.71 26.67
N MET A 13 38.32 -28.97 27.72
CA MET A 13 38.99 -27.66 27.70
C MET A 13 40.44 -27.81 27.32
N THR A 14 40.98 -26.90 26.51
CA THR A 14 42.41 -26.56 26.57
C THR A 14 42.57 -25.04 26.57
N ALA A 15 42.96 -24.53 27.74
CA ALA A 15 43.48 -23.20 27.92
C ALA A 15 44.97 -23.19 27.57
N SER A 16 45.42 -22.17 26.84
CA SER A 16 46.83 -21.80 26.78
C SER A 16 46.97 -20.31 27.05
N LEU A 17 47.43 -20.01 28.29
CA LEU A 17 47.99 -18.71 28.66
C LEU A 17 49.43 -18.60 28.09
N ALA A 18 49.74 -17.45 27.47
CA ALA A 18 51.08 -16.94 27.42
C ALA A 18 51.03 -15.45 27.69
N ALA A 19 51.63 -15.01 28.81
CA ALA A 19 51.80 -13.65 29.23
C ALA A 19 53.16 -13.13 28.73
N CYS A 20 53.21 -11.83 28.38
CA CYS A 20 54.20 -10.80 28.72
C CYS A 20 54.04 -9.62 27.78
N GLY A 21 53.75 -8.45 28.32
CA GLY A 21 54.70 -7.40 28.67
C GLY A 21 54.31 -6.09 28.08
N GLY A 22 53.77 -5.18 28.87
CA GLY A 22 53.89 -3.77 29.03
C GLY A 22 53.96 -2.82 27.79
N SER A 23 53.01 -1.93 27.72
CA SER A 23 53.23 -0.44 27.72
C SER A 23 51.87 0.27 27.57
N THR A 24 51.64 1.21 28.42
CA THR A 24 50.52 2.18 28.43
C THR A 24 50.53 3.05 27.19
N ASP A 25 49.42 3.06 26.46
CA ASP A 25 48.94 4.20 25.72
C ASP A 25 47.42 4.18 25.69
N THR A 26 46.86 5.27 26.19
CA THR A 26 45.44 5.60 26.23
C THR A 26 45.03 5.99 24.83
N GLU A 27 44.28 5.11 24.14
CA GLU A 27 43.51 5.56 22.98
C GLU A 27 42.04 5.35 23.25
N ASP A 28 41.30 6.44 23.12
CA ASP A 28 39.83 6.51 23.09
C ASP A 28 39.28 5.50 22.09
N GLY A 29 38.67 4.45 22.60
CA GLY A 29 37.88 3.54 21.79
C GLY A 29 36.56 4.20 21.42
N ALA A 30 36.51 4.92 20.34
CA ALA A 30 35.25 5.21 19.67
C ALA A 30 34.69 3.87 19.20
N SER A 31 33.66 3.39 19.90
CA SER A 31 32.77 2.35 19.41
C SER A 31 32.07 2.90 18.16
N SER A 32 32.58 2.55 16.99
CA SER A 32 31.81 2.69 15.78
C SER A 32 30.65 1.68 15.87
N ASP A 33 29.47 2.20 16.17
CA ASP A 33 28.23 1.52 15.88
C ASP A 33 28.19 1.32 14.35
N GLU A 34 28.68 0.20 13.88
CA GLU A 34 28.42 -0.24 12.51
C GLU A 34 26.93 -0.55 12.43
N THR A 35 26.13 0.47 12.17
CA THR A 35 24.79 0.28 11.63
C THR A 35 24.98 -0.45 10.30
N THR A 36 24.77 -1.75 10.28
CA THR A 36 24.70 -2.52 9.02
C THR A 36 23.63 -1.84 8.17
N ALA A 37 24.04 -1.17 7.09
CA ALA A 37 23.13 -0.58 6.15
C ALA A 37 22.19 -1.67 5.62
N VAL A 38 20.89 -1.40 5.58
CA VAL A 38 19.91 -2.28 4.95
C VAL A 38 20.22 -2.30 3.45
N SER A 39 20.26 -3.50 2.84
CA SER A 39 20.41 -3.66 1.38
C SER A 39 19.31 -2.91 0.66
N SER A 40 19.64 -2.27 -0.47
CA SER A 40 18.65 -1.58 -1.31
C SER A 40 17.67 -2.54 -1.97
N GLY A 41 18.08 -3.79 -2.19
CA GLY A 41 17.29 -4.84 -2.86
C GLY A 41 17.47 -4.82 -4.38
N VAL A 42 17.96 -3.73 -4.96
CA VAL A 42 18.08 -3.54 -6.42
C VAL A 42 19.51 -3.73 -6.96
N GLU A 43 20.39 -4.37 -6.20
CA GLU A 43 21.79 -4.63 -6.60
C GLU A 43 21.92 -5.57 -7.79
N ASP A 44 20.90 -6.40 -8.04
CA ASP A 44 20.78 -7.26 -9.22
C ASP A 44 20.22 -6.54 -10.46
N GLY A 45 19.81 -5.27 -10.30
CA GLY A 45 19.22 -4.46 -11.36
C GLY A 45 17.71 -4.67 -11.54
N VAL A 46 17.04 -5.37 -10.62
CA VAL A 46 15.59 -5.63 -10.65
C VAL A 46 14.93 -4.92 -9.47
N LEU A 47 13.84 -4.23 -9.70
CA LEU A 47 12.96 -3.71 -8.65
C LEU A 47 11.73 -4.60 -8.57
N THR A 48 11.64 -5.37 -7.48
CA THR A 48 10.49 -6.24 -7.21
C THR A 48 9.45 -5.48 -6.41
N ILE A 49 8.29 -5.24 -7.02
CA ILE A 49 7.18 -4.47 -6.43
C ILE A 49 6.00 -5.37 -6.14
N ALA A 50 5.47 -5.27 -4.91
CA ALA A 50 4.21 -5.91 -4.55
C ALA A 50 3.03 -4.96 -4.67
N MET A 51 1.90 -5.51 -5.12
CA MET A 51 0.59 -4.87 -5.17
C MET A 51 -0.52 -5.92 -5.10
N GLU A 52 -1.74 -5.49 -4.78
CA GLU A 52 -2.90 -6.39 -4.68
C GLU A 52 -3.36 -6.88 -6.06
N CYS A 53 -3.18 -6.08 -7.09
CA CYS A 53 -3.70 -6.29 -8.45
C CYS A 53 -5.23 -6.45 -8.51
N ALA A 54 -5.93 -5.84 -7.56
CA ALA A 54 -7.39 -5.89 -7.42
C ALA A 54 -7.99 -4.54 -6.97
N TYR A 55 -7.26 -3.44 -7.15
CA TYR A 55 -7.64 -2.09 -6.71
C TYR A 55 -7.61 -1.10 -7.88
N ALA A 56 -8.51 -1.26 -8.86
CA ALA A 56 -8.64 -0.31 -9.98
C ALA A 56 -9.14 1.06 -9.47
N PRO A 57 -8.64 2.19 -10.00
CA PRO A 57 -7.70 2.34 -11.12
C PRO A 57 -6.22 2.31 -10.72
N TYR A 58 -5.88 2.10 -9.45
CA TYR A 58 -4.50 2.04 -8.99
C TYR A 58 -3.77 0.82 -9.57
N ASN A 59 -4.30 -0.38 -9.37
CA ASN A 59 -3.72 -1.61 -9.89
C ASN A 59 -4.80 -2.67 -10.10
N TRP A 60 -4.75 -3.38 -11.22
CA TRP A 60 -5.67 -4.48 -11.54
C TRP A 60 -4.99 -5.58 -12.32
N THR A 61 -5.66 -6.74 -12.38
CA THR A 61 -5.24 -7.89 -13.19
C THR A 61 -5.94 -7.88 -14.54
N GLN A 62 -5.21 -8.19 -15.62
CA GLN A 62 -5.76 -8.42 -16.96
C GLN A 62 -5.11 -9.63 -17.64
N SER A 63 -5.72 -10.12 -18.74
CA SER A 63 -5.33 -11.38 -19.37
C SER A 63 -4.20 -11.25 -20.38
N ASP A 64 -3.84 -10.04 -20.81
CA ASP A 64 -2.85 -9.79 -21.86
C ASP A 64 -1.99 -8.55 -21.55
N ASP A 65 -1.01 -8.28 -22.39
CA ASP A 65 -0.07 -7.16 -22.28
C ASP A 65 -0.59 -5.84 -22.85
N SER A 66 -1.86 -5.76 -23.21
CA SER A 66 -2.45 -4.54 -23.77
C SER A 66 -2.30 -3.34 -22.81
N ASN A 67 -2.29 -2.12 -23.40
CA ASN A 67 -2.10 -0.87 -22.68
C ASN A 67 -0.81 -0.83 -21.83
N GLY A 68 0.18 -1.67 -22.19
CA GLY A 68 1.46 -1.71 -21.51
C GLY A 68 1.44 -2.40 -20.15
N ALA A 69 0.54 -3.33 -19.91
CA ALA A 69 0.54 -4.17 -18.72
C ALA A 69 1.84 -4.97 -18.57
N VAL A 70 2.19 -5.31 -17.35
CA VAL A 70 3.41 -6.01 -16.96
C VAL A 70 3.06 -7.42 -16.49
N PRO A 71 3.79 -8.47 -16.90
CA PRO A 71 3.54 -9.81 -16.38
C PRO A 71 3.61 -9.84 -14.84
N ILE A 72 2.67 -10.54 -14.21
CA ILE A 72 2.72 -10.85 -12.78
C ILE A 72 3.61 -12.07 -12.60
N LYS A 73 4.59 -11.99 -11.69
CA LYS A 73 5.50 -13.08 -11.36
C LYS A 73 4.73 -14.36 -11.01
N ASP A 74 5.20 -15.48 -11.54
CA ASP A 74 4.61 -16.81 -11.34
C ASP A 74 3.12 -16.94 -11.74
N SER A 75 2.66 -16.06 -12.65
CA SER A 75 1.30 -16.04 -13.17
C SER A 75 1.29 -16.00 -14.71
N THR A 76 0.14 -16.29 -15.31
CA THR A 76 -0.14 -16.08 -16.73
C THR A 76 -0.86 -14.77 -17.00
N GLU A 77 -1.11 -14.00 -15.97
CA GLU A 77 -1.85 -12.74 -15.96
C GLU A 77 -0.88 -11.55 -15.92
N TYR A 78 -1.41 -10.37 -16.17
CA TYR A 78 -0.68 -9.11 -16.22
C TYR A 78 -1.27 -8.12 -15.25
N ALA A 79 -0.41 -7.29 -14.65
CA ALA A 79 -0.82 -6.15 -13.84
C ALA A 79 -0.83 -4.87 -14.68
N ASN A 80 -1.81 -4.02 -14.48
CA ASN A 80 -1.88 -2.68 -15.06
C ASN A 80 -2.49 -1.70 -14.07
N GLY A 81 -2.46 -0.41 -14.38
CA GLY A 81 -3.00 0.66 -13.55
C GLY A 81 -2.00 1.76 -13.24
N TYR A 82 -2.45 2.73 -12.47
CA TYR A 82 -1.66 3.88 -12.06
C TYR A 82 -0.34 3.48 -11.36
N ASP A 83 -0.41 2.52 -10.43
CA ASP A 83 0.75 2.02 -9.69
C ASP A 83 1.78 1.36 -10.62
N VAL A 84 1.31 0.61 -11.62
CA VAL A 84 2.18 0.00 -12.64
C VAL A 84 2.83 1.08 -13.51
N MET A 85 2.08 2.12 -13.91
CA MET A 85 2.62 3.24 -14.68
C MET A 85 3.69 3.99 -13.88
N MET A 86 3.46 4.19 -12.58
CA MET A 86 4.42 4.84 -11.67
C MET A 86 5.67 3.96 -11.48
N ALA A 87 5.49 2.66 -11.23
CA ALA A 87 6.58 1.69 -11.12
C ALA A 87 7.49 1.70 -12.35
N LYS A 88 6.91 1.73 -13.54
CA LYS A 88 7.68 1.84 -14.79
C LYS A 88 8.52 3.10 -14.87
N LYS A 89 7.96 4.27 -14.49
CA LYS A 89 8.70 5.54 -14.47
C LYS A 89 9.89 5.49 -13.51
N ILE A 90 9.68 4.89 -12.34
CA ILE A 90 10.75 4.71 -11.33
C ILE A 90 11.84 3.79 -11.89
N CYS A 91 11.48 2.65 -12.47
CA CYS A 91 12.43 1.70 -13.05
C CYS A 91 13.18 2.29 -14.24
N GLU A 92 12.49 2.96 -15.16
CA GLU A 92 13.09 3.60 -16.34
C GLU A 92 14.13 4.65 -15.95
N ALA A 93 13.82 5.50 -14.97
CA ALA A 93 14.72 6.56 -14.51
C ALA A 93 15.99 6.02 -13.82
N ASN A 94 15.90 4.86 -13.17
CA ASN A 94 17.02 4.24 -12.46
C ASN A 94 17.73 3.14 -13.27
N GLY A 95 17.19 2.76 -14.43
CA GLY A 95 17.74 1.69 -15.26
C GLY A 95 17.51 0.29 -14.71
N TRP A 96 16.44 0.09 -13.93
CA TRP A 96 16.05 -1.20 -13.35
C TRP A 96 15.02 -1.93 -14.22
N GLU A 97 15.03 -3.26 -14.14
CA GLU A 97 13.93 -4.09 -14.62
C GLU A 97 12.80 -4.11 -13.58
N LEU A 98 11.55 -4.13 -14.03
CA LEU A 98 10.37 -4.18 -13.17
C LEU A 98 9.87 -5.62 -13.05
N GLU A 99 9.78 -6.13 -11.83
CA GLU A 99 9.09 -7.38 -11.49
C GLU A 99 7.88 -7.07 -10.60
N ILE A 100 6.69 -7.59 -10.93
CA ILE A 100 5.47 -7.38 -10.15
C ILE A 100 5.07 -8.68 -9.45
N VAL A 101 4.88 -8.59 -8.13
CA VAL A 101 4.36 -9.66 -7.27
C VAL A 101 2.95 -9.31 -6.82
N ARG A 102 1.99 -10.20 -7.12
CA ARG A 102 0.63 -10.08 -6.58
C ARG A 102 0.58 -10.73 -5.20
N THR A 103 0.04 -10.00 -4.22
CA THR A 103 -0.18 -10.50 -2.86
C THR A 103 -1.41 -9.87 -2.24
N ASP A 104 -1.94 -10.50 -1.19
CA ASP A 104 -3.11 -9.97 -0.48
C ASP A 104 -2.75 -8.66 0.21
N TRP A 105 -3.75 -7.77 0.32
CA TRP A 105 -3.59 -6.40 0.86
C TRP A 105 -2.92 -6.37 2.24
N ASP A 106 -3.36 -7.21 3.17
CA ASP A 106 -2.84 -7.29 4.53
C ASP A 106 -1.42 -7.89 4.64
N SER A 107 -0.94 -8.52 3.56
CA SER A 107 0.40 -9.10 3.47
C SER A 107 1.45 -8.13 2.90
N LEU A 108 1.04 -6.97 2.36
CA LEU A 108 1.93 -6.00 1.71
C LEU A 108 3.00 -5.45 2.67
N VAL A 109 2.60 -4.90 3.81
CA VAL A 109 3.55 -4.35 4.79
C VAL A 109 4.43 -5.44 5.41
N PRO A 110 3.89 -6.58 5.91
CA PRO A 110 4.73 -7.67 6.41
C PRO A 110 5.74 -8.20 5.40
N GLY A 111 5.38 -8.26 4.12
CA GLY A 111 6.25 -8.76 3.06
C GLY A 111 7.44 -7.83 2.80
N VAL A 112 7.24 -6.52 2.70
CA VAL A 112 8.35 -5.57 2.53
C VAL A 112 9.24 -5.50 3.77
N GLN A 113 8.67 -5.62 4.96
CA GLN A 113 9.45 -5.68 6.21
C GLN A 113 10.40 -6.89 6.24
N SER A 114 9.97 -8.03 5.68
CA SER A 114 10.75 -9.27 5.64
C SER A 114 11.63 -9.42 4.39
N GLY A 115 11.61 -8.43 3.48
CA GLY A 115 12.42 -8.44 2.26
C GLY A 115 11.98 -9.51 1.23
N VAL A 116 10.69 -9.86 1.21
CA VAL A 116 10.12 -10.74 0.17
C VAL A 116 10.08 -10.03 -1.18
N TYR A 117 9.93 -8.73 -1.15
CA TYR A 117 10.00 -7.79 -2.26
C TYR A 117 10.58 -6.46 -1.77
N ASP A 118 11.09 -5.66 -2.69
CA ASP A 118 11.86 -4.46 -2.37
C ASP A 118 10.97 -3.29 -1.95
N ALA A 119 9.81 -3.15 -2.62
CA ALA A 119 8.88 -2.05 -2.39
C ALA A 119 7.42 -2.49 -2.57
N VAL A 120 6.52 -1.66 -2.03
CA VAL A 120 5.08 -1.73 -2.28
C VAL A 120 4.62 -0.46 -2.98
N ILE A 121 3.96 -0.60 -4.12
CA ILE A 121 3.23 0.47 -4.82
C ILE A 121 1.81 -0.05 -5.03
N ALA A 122 0.89 0.37 -4.15
CA ALA A 122 -0.43 -0.24 -4.07
C ALA A 122 -1.52 0.72 -3.56
N GLY A 123 -1.43 2.02 -3.88
CA GLY A 123 -2.39 3.00 -3.37
C GLY A 123 -2.35 3.17 -1.85
N GLN A 124 -1.20 2.91 -1.21
CA GLN A 124 -1.10 2.93 0.25
C GLN A 124 -0.98 4.34 0.83
N SER A 125 -1.89 4.71 1.75
CA SER A 125 -1.78 5.92 2.57
C SER A 125 -0.54 5.86 3.48
N MET A 126 0.14 7.00 3.61
CA MET A 126 1.34 7.19 4.44
C MET A 126 0.96 7.46 5.90
N THR A 127 0.12 6.59 6.50
CA THR A 127 -0.37 6.77 7.88
C THR A 127 0.76 6.70 8.89
N ALA A 128 0.59 7.37 10.05
CA ALA A 128 1.56 7.33 11.13
C ALA A 128 1.88 5.89 11.57
N ASP A 129 0.86 5.04 11.70
CA ASP A 129 1.01 3.65 12.11
C ASP A 129 1.83 2.82 11.10
N ARG A 130 1.67 3.08 9.78
CA ARG A 130 2.48 2.43 8.74
C ARG A 130 3.91 2.98 8.76
N MET A 131 4.09 4.30 8.96
CA MET A 131 5.41 4.92 9.05
C MET A 131 6.21 4.45 10.28
N GLU A 132 5.59 3.89 11.31
CA GLU A 132 6.32 3.20 12.37
C GLU A 132 6.95 1.88 11.88
N GLN A 133 6.34 1.23 10.89
CA GLN A 133 6.66 -0.12 10.44
C GLN A 133 7.58 -0.14 9.20
N VAL A 134 7.40 0.81 8.30
CA VAL A 134 8.12 0.93 7.01
C VAL A 134 8.55 2.37 6.80
N ASP A 135 9.43 2.62 5.83
CA ASP A 135 9.69 3.96 5.33
C ASP A 135 8.90 4.19 4.04
N PHE A 136 8.53 5.44 3.77
CA PHE A 136 7.83 5.83 2.55
C PHE A 136 8.65 6.80 1.71
N ALA A 137 8.67 6.56 0.41
CA ALA A 137 9.03 7.54 -0.61
C ALA A 137 7.76 8.20 -1.18
N GLY A 138 7.86 9.43 -1.62
CA GLY A 138 6.76 10.19 -2.15
C GLY A 138 6.25 11.30 -1.24
N PRO A 139 4.99 11.73 -1.36
CA PRO A 139 3.86 11.03 -2.01
C PRO A 139 3.95 11.00 -3.55
N TYR A 140 3.27 10.00 -4.15
CA TYR A 140 3.07 9.91 -5.60
C TYR A 140 1.62 10.13 -6.04
N TYR A 141 0.71 10.30 -5.09
CA TYR A 141 -0.68 10.72 -5.30
C TYR A 141 -1.25 11.36 -4.03
N TYR A 142 -2.30 12.18 -4.20
CA TYR A 142 -3.04 12.82 -3.11
C TYR A 142 -4.51 12.43 -3.23
N ALA A 143 -4.97 11.56 -2.32
CA ALA A 143 -6.34 11.05 -2.34
C ALA A 143 -7.34 12.08 -1.80
N SER A 144 -8.55 12.08 -2.34
CA SER A 144 -9.71 12.78 -1.77
C SER A 144 -10.67 11.75 -1.20
N ILE A 145 -11.23 12.02 -0.03
CA ILE A 145 -12.16 11.12 0.65
C ILE A 145 -13.57 11.35 0.11
N VAL A 146 -14.21 10.28 -0.35
CA VAL A 146 -15.58 10.34 -0.87
C VAL A 146 -16.37 9.12 -0.42
N CYS A 147 -17.71 9.22 -0.51
CA CYS A 147 -18.59 8.07 -0.46
C CYS A 147 -19.18 7.76 -1.84
N VAL A 148 -19.63 6.53 -2.05
CA VAL A 148 -20.39 6.14 -3.24
C VAL A 148 -21.67 5.46 -2.77
N THR A 149 -22.79 5.79 -3.41
CA THR A 149 -24.09 5.20 -3.16
C THR A 149 -24.82 4.92 -4.47
N LYS A 150 -25.96 4.24 -4.44
CA LYS A 150 -26.84 4.09 -5.60
C LYS A 150 -27.53 5.41 -5.89
N ALA A 151 -27.73 5.77 -7.16
CA ALA A 151 -28.38 7.01 -7.57
C ALA A 151 -29.86 7.12 -7.14
N ASP A 152 -30.52 6.01 -6.90
CA ASP A 152 -31.89 5.93 -6.38
C ASP A 152 -31.95 5.73 -4.85
N SER A 153 -30.80 5.71 -4.17
CA SER A 153 -30.70 5.62 -2.71
C SER A 153 -31.26 6.88 -2.03
N PRO A 154 -31.85 6.77 -0.83
CA PRO A 154 -32.21 7.93 -0.02
C PRO A 154 -31.02 8.80 0.34
N TYR A 155 -29.81 8.29 0.23
CA TYR A 155 -28.55 8.99 0.52
C TYR A 155 -27.94 9.71 -0.70
N ALA A 156 -28.49 9.52 -1.91
CA ALA A 156 -27.92 10.08 -3.15
C ALA A 156 -27.86 11.62 -3.20
N SER A 157 -28.59 12.31 -2.32
CA SER A 157 -28.61 13.78 -2.21
C SER A 157 -27.94 14.28 -0.92
N ALA A 158 -27.16 13.44 -0.22
CA ALA A 158 -26.42 13.84 0.97
C ALA A 158 -25.47 15.01 0.66
N ALA A 159 -25.48 16.04 1.50
CA ALA A 159 -24.65 17.24 1.36
C ALA A 159 -23.53 17.30 2.41
N GLY A 160 -23.49 16.36 3.33
CA GLY A 160 -22.47 16.17 4.35
C GLY A 160 -22.53 14.78 4.95
N ILE A 161 -21.52 14.44 5.78
CA ILE A 161 -21.43 13.11 6.38
C ILE A 161 -22.57 12.83 7.38
N SER A 162 -23.15 13.86 8.00
CA SER A 162 -24.28 13.70 8.92
C SER A 162 -25.55 13.21 8.23
N ASP A 163 -25.73 13.50 6.94
CA ASP A 163 -26.87 13.04 6.14
C ASP A 163 -26.82 11.51 5.89
N LEU A 164 -25.67 10.87 6.11
CA LEU A 164 -25.46 9.42 5.97
C LEU A 164 -25.87 8.65 7.25
N SER A 165 -26.32 9.36 8.28
CA SER A 165 -26.74 8.74 9.56
C SER A 165 -27.84 7.69 9.35
N GLY A 166 -27.70 6.54 10.00
CA GLY A 166 -28.62 5.41 9.92
C GLY A 166 -28.42 4.48 8.74
N GLY A 167 -27.62 4.86 7.74
CA GLY A 167 -27.29 4.01 6.60
C GLY A 167 -26.32 2.90 6.95
N SER A 168 -26.43 1.78 6.25
CA SER A 168 -25.48 0.68 6.32
C SER A 168 -24.30 0.94 5.38
N CYS A 169 -23.07 0.71 5.86
CA CYS A 169 -21.87 1.04 5.08
C CYS A 169 -20.73 0.06 5.32
N THR A 170 -19.79 0.05 4.38
CA THR A 170 -18.52 -0.68 4.50
C THR A 170 -17.41 0.03 3.73
N ALA A 171 -16.18 -0.42 3.93
CA ALA A 171 -15.01 -0.08 3.13
C ALA A 171 -14.04 -1.26 3.13
N GLN A 172 -12.91 -1.16 2.44
CA GLN A 172 -11.91 -2.23 2.43
C GLN A 172 -11.19 -2.32 3.78
N ILE A 173 -10.90 -3.55 4.21
CA ILE A 173 -10.21 -3.86 5.46
C ILE A 173 -8.83 -3.21 5.51
N ALA A 174 -8.38 -2.82 6.72
CA ALA A 174 -7.06 -2.25 6.98
C ALA A 174 -6.76 -0.98 6.13
N THR A 175 -7.79 -0.21 5.82
CA THR A 175 -7.70 1.09 5.17
C THR A 175 -8.20 2.20 6.09
N ILE A 176 -7.73 3.42 5.86
CA ILE A 176 -8.26 4.60 6.57
C ILE A 176 -9.76 4.77 6.33
N TRP A 177 -10.26 4.35 5.17
CA TRP A 177 -11.67 4.44 4.81
C TRP A 177 -12.55 3.72 5.81
N TYR A 178 -12.14 2.49 6.20
CA TYR A 178 -12.87 1.68 7.17
C TYR A 178 -12.56 2.07 8.61
N ASP A 179 -11.26 2.22 8.95
CA ASP A 179 -10.83 2.33 10.34
C ASP A 179 -10.99 3.75 10.91
N SER A 180 -10.88 4.78 10.05
CA SER A 180 -10.84 6.18 10.48
C SER A 180 -12.00 7.03 9.92
N MET A 181 -12.46 6.79 8.69
CA MET A 181 -13.48 7.64 8.06
C MET A 181 -14.90 7.20 8.40
N LEU A 182 -15.26 5.92 8.20
CA LEU A 182 -16.61 5.44 8.54
C LEU A 182 -17.04 5.72 9.98
N PRO A 183 -16.18 5.61 11.01
CA PRO A 183 -16.55 5.94 12.39
C PRO A 183 -16.92 7.41 12.64
N GLN A 184 -16.58 8.33 11.73
CA GLN A 184 -16.96 9.74 11.84
C GLN A 184 -18.42 9.99 11.46
N ILE A 185 -19.08 9.05 10.78
CA ILE A 185 -20.49 9.16 10.39
C ILE A 185 -21.35 8.74 11.58
N GLU A 186 -21.84 9.70 12.34
CA GLU A 186 -22.63 9.42 13.53
C GLU A 186 -23.92 8.66 13.19
N GLY A 187 -24.11 7.49 13.84
CA GLY A 187 -25.28 6.64 13.63
C GLY A 187 -25.24 5.74 12.40
N ALA A 188 -24.16 5.74 11.61
CA ALA A 188 -23.98 4.79 10.53
C ALA A 188 -23.90 3.34 11.05
N GLN A 189 -24.40 2.40 10.26
CA GLN A 189 -24.40 0.98 10.57
C GLN A 189 -23.22 0.32 9.84
N ILE A 190 -22.02 0.40 10.42
CA ILE A 190 -20.80 -0.12 9.82
C ILE A 190 -20.89 -1.67 9.79
N GLN A 191 -20.89 -2.23 8.57
CA GLN A 191 -20.88 -3.65 8.31
C GLN A 191 -19.44 -4.19 8.34
N PRO A 192 -19.21 -5.52 8.40
CA PRO A 192 -17.88 -6.09 8.28
C PRO A 192 -17.13 -5.54 7.06
N ALA A 193 -15.83 -5.26 7.25
CA ALA A 193 -14.98 -4.76 6.17
C ALA A 193 -14.92 -5.75 4.99
N ALA A 194 -14.83 -5.20 3.78
CA ALA A 194 -14.61 -6.01 2.58
C ALA A 194 -13.11 -6.35 2.46
N GLU A 195 -12.82 -7.56 2.01
CA GLU A 195 -11.42 -8.00 1.84
C GLU A 195 -10.72 -7.27 0.68
N THR A 196 -11.48 -6.94 -0.37
CA THR A 196 -10.97 -6.27 -1.58
C THR A 196 -11.89 -5.15 -2.05
N ALA A 197 -11.37 -4.21 -2.87
CA ALA A 197 -12.18 -3.16 -3.46
C ALA A 197 -13.33 -3.70 -4.36
N PRO A 198 -13.14 -4.73 -5.22
CA PRO A 198 -14.25 -5.35 -5.93
C PRO A 198 -15.33 -5.93 -5.01
N ALA A 199 -14.95 -6.55 -3.89
CA ALA A 199 -15.92 -7.07 -2.92
C ALA A 199 -16.71 -5.94 -2.25
N MET A 200 -16.06 -4.81 -1.94
CA MET A 200 -16.69 -3.59 -1.43
C MET A 200 -17.71 -3.02 -2.43
N LEU A 201 -17.32 -2.87 -3.69
CA LEU A 201 -18.21 -2.39 -4.77
C LEU A 201 -19.39 -3.34 -5.00
N MET A 202 -19.16 -4.65 -4.96
CA MET A 202 -20.21 -5.64 -5.08
C MET A 202 -21.21 -5.59 -3.91
N ALA A 203 -20.77 -5.27 -2.69
CA ALA A 203 -21.67 -5.10 -1.55
C ALA A 203 -22.63 -3.91 -1.77
N LEU A 204 -22.16 -2.82 -2.37
CA LEU A 204 -22.98 -1.69 -2.76
C LEU A 204 -23.90 -2.05 -3.95
N GLU A 205 -23.36 -2.70 -4.98
CA GLU A 205 -24.11 -3.09 -6.18
C GLU A 205 -25.29 -4.01 -5.86
N THR A 206 -25.10 -4.96 -4.96
CA THR A 206 -26.15 -5.91 -4.53
C THR A 206 -27.11 -5.33 -3.48
N GLY A 207 -26.87 -4.10 -2.99
CA GLY A 207 -27.67 -3.48 -1.94
C GLY A 207 -27.47 -4.10 -0.55
N THR A 208 -26.32 -4.77 -0.32
CA THR A 208 -25.94 -5.28 1.00
C THR A 208 -25.60 -4.12 1.94
N VAL A 209 -25.09 -3.03 1.39
CA VAL A 209 -24.86 -1.75 2.07
C VAL A 209 -25.49 -0.61 1.28
N ASP A 210 -25.80 0.49 1.96
CA ASP A 210 -26.39 1.69 1.36
C ASP A 210 -25.33 2.60 0.74
N PHE A 211 -24.12 2.61 1.29
CA PHE A 211 -22.98 3.38 0.76
C PHE A 211 -21.65 2.75 1.17
N ILE A 212 -20.59 3.14 0.46
CA ILE A 212 -19.20 2.79 0.76
C ILE A 212 -18.37 4.06 0.91
N CYS A 213 -17.25 3.98 1.65
CA CYS A 213 -16.25 5.04 1.73
C CYS A 213 -14.98 4.61 1.01
N THR A 214 -14.41 5.50 0.18
CA THR A 214 -13.22 5.24 -0.63
C THR A 214 -12.57 6.57 -1.06
N ASP A 215 -11.61 6.51 -1.99
CA ASP A 215 -11.02 7.68 -2.64
C ASP A 215 -11.72 8.04 -3.95
N MET A 216 -11.47 9.27 -4.42
CA MET A 216 -12.07 9.79 -5.65
C MET A 216 -11.72 8.96 -6.91
N PRO A 217 -10.45 8.53 -7.16
CA PRO A 217 -10.15 7.67 -8.31
C PRO A 217 -10.95 6.38 -8.34
N THR A 218 -11.02 5.67 -7.22
CA THR A 218 -11.81 4.43 -7.09
C THR A 218 -13.29 4.70 -7.31
N ALA A 219 -13.83 5.80 -6.76
CA ALA A 219 -15.22 6.21 -6.96
C ALA A 219 -15.50 6.56 -8.44
N MET A 220 -14.59 7.24 -9.13
CA MET A 220 -14.71 7.52 -10.57
C MET A 220 -14.73 6.24 -11.39
N GLY A 221 -13.87 5.29 -11.04
CA GLY A 221 -13.88 3.95 -11.64
C GLY A 221 -15.20 3.22 -11.42
N ALA A 222 -15.71 3.27 -10.18
CA ALA A 222 -16.97 2.65 -9.82
C ALA A 222 -18.16 3.18 -10.64
N VAL A 223 -18.32 4.50 -10.75
CA VAL A 223 -19.44 5.07 -11.51
C VAL A 223 -19.29 4.89 -13.03
N ALA A 224 -18.07 4.71 -13.52
CA ALA A 224 -17.86 4.35 -14.93
C ALA A 224 -18.29 2.89 -15.20
N ALA A 225 -18.04 1.97 -14.26
CA ALA A 225 -18.42 0.57 -14.34
C ALA A 225 -19.89 0.34 -14.02
N TYR A 226 -20.45 1.06 -13.05
CA TYR A 226 -21.83 0.96 -12.55
C TYR A 226 -22.56 2.30 -12.69
N PRO A 227 -23.22 2.57 -13.84
CA PRO A 227 -23.83 3.88 -14.12
C PRO A 227 -25.00 4.27 -13.19
N ASP A 228 -25.49 3.34 -12.40
CA ASP A 228 -26.52 3.57 -11.37
C ASP A 228 -25.93 3.95 -10.00
N MET A 229 -24.61 4.06 -9.90
CA MET A 229 -23.93 4.61 -8.72
C MET A 229 -23.68 6.12 -8.87
N THR A 230 -23.56 6.81 -7.75
CA THR A 230 -23.25 8.24 -7.68
C THR A 230 -22.20 8.50 -6.59
N ILE A 231 -21.33 9.47 -6.85
CA ILE A 231 -20.31 9.92 -5.91
C ILE A 231 -20.90 10.99 -4.99
N LEU A 232 -20.62 10.86 -3.70
CA LEU A 232 -20.90 11.85 -2.68
C LEU A 232 -19.56 12.48 -2.27
N ASP A 233 -19.29 13.66 -2.83
CA ASP A 233 -18.12 14.46 -2.54
C ASP A 233 -18.49 15.59 -1.58
N PHE A 234 -17.93 15.57 -0.39
CA PHE A 234 -18.19 16.55 0.67
C PHE A 234 -17.06 17.58 0.79
N SER A 235 -16.12 17.65 -0.16
CA SER A 235 -14.94 18.54 -0.09
C SER A 235 -15.28 20.02 0.06
N ASP A 236 -16.43 20.45 -0.48
CA ASP A 236 -16.94 21.83 -0.38
C ASP A 236 -17.87 22.04 0.84
N SER A 237 -18.08 21.03 1.68
CA SER A 237 -18.97 21.05 2.84
C SER A 237 -18.19 21.30 4.14
N ASP A 238 -18.78 22.10 5.05
CA ASP A 238 -18.28 22.20 6.43
C ASP A 238 -18.54 20.90 7.22
N ASP A 239 -19.47 20.05 6.75
CA ASP A 239 -19.79 18.72 7.28
C ASP A 239 -19.12 17.63 6.45
N ASN A 240 -17.82 17.50 6.63
CA ASN A 240 -16.94 16.60 5.88
C ASN A 240 -16.10 15.73 6.82
N PHE A 241 -15.44 14.73 6.28
CA PHE A 241 -14.45 13.93 6.97
C PHE A 241 -13.26 14.80 7.41
N VAL A 242 -12.71 14.46 8.57
CA VAL A 242 -11.45 15.00 9.07
C VAL A 242 -10.38 13.93 8.91
N ALA A 243 -9.30 14.26 8.21
CA ALA A 243 -8.17 13.38 7.99
C ALA A 243 -6.86 14.15 8.20
N ASP A 244 -5.85 13.44 8.69
CA ASP A 244 -4.49 13.97 8.71
C ASP A 244 -3.89 13.95 7.29
N GLU A 245 -2.92 14.83 7.03
CA GLU A 245 -2.26 14.91 5.72
C GLU A 245 -1.65 13.56 5.30
N GLY A 246 -1.07 12.82 6.23
CA GLY A 246 -0.51 11.48 5.98
C GLY A 246 -1.57 10.46 5.56
N ASP A 247 -2.81 10.62 5.97
CA ASP A 247 -3.89 9.70 5.62
C ASP A 247 -4.28 9.78 4.14
N ILE A 248 -4.20 10.98 3.55
CA ILE A 248 -4.55 11.23 2.16
C ILE A 248 -3.35 11.21 1.20
N ASN A 249 -2.11 11.23 1.73
CA ASN A 249 -0.90 11.10 0.94
C ASN A 249 -0.64 9.61 0.63
N ILE A 250 -0.50 9.30 -0.65
CA ILE A 250 -0.23 7.94 -1.13
C ILE A 250 1.25 7.81 -1.48
N GLY A 251 1.93 6.84 -0.87
CA GLY A 251 3.38 6.68 -0.98
C GLY A 251 3.84 5.27 -1.34
N VAL A 252 5.11 5.17 -1.73
CA VAL A 252 5.79 3.90 -1.99
C VAL A 252 6.44 3.43 -0.69
N SER A 253 6.00 2.31 -0.13
CA SER A 253 6.63 1.78 1.08
C SER A 253 7.83 0.88 0.76
N VAL A 254 8.90 1.07 1.53
CA VAL A 254 10.14 0.29 1.48
C VAL A 254 10.48 -0.21 2.89
N MET A 255 11.36 -1.21 2.98
CA MET A 255 11.81 -1.71 4.28
C MET A 255 12.36 -0.56 5.14
N LYS A 256 12.03 -0.59 6.43
CA LYS A 256 12.48 0.42 7.39
C LYS A 256 14.00 0.53 7.41
N GLY A 257 14.53 1.74 7.20
CA GLY A 257 15.95 2.01 7.11
C GLY A 257 16.58 1.78 5.73
N ASN A 258 15.83 1.37 4.72
CA ASN A 258 16.29 1.29 3.32
C ASN A 258 16.29 2.68 2.67
N THR A 259 17.21 3.53 3.13
CA THR A 259 17.33 4.92 2.68
C THR A 259 17.79 5.02 1.24
N GLU A 260 18.63 4.08 0.77
CA GLU A 260 19.15 4.09 -0.60
C GLU A 260 18.03 3.93 -1.62
N LEU A 261 17.19 2.90 -1.47
CA LEU A 261 16.04 2.69 -2.35
C LEU A 261 15.03 3.84 -2.24
N LYS A 262 14.72 4.27 -1.01
CA LYS A 262 13.82 5.40 -0.77
C LYS A 262 14.29 6.66 -1.50
N ASP A 263 15.55 7.05 -1.35
CA ASP A 263 16.11 8.26 -1.96
C ASP A 263 16.13 8.16 -3.49
N ALA A 264 16.40 6.97 -4.05
CA ALA A 264 16.33 6.73 -5.49
C ALA A 264 14.91 6.92 -6.03
N ILE A 265 13.89 6.40 -5.33
CA ILE A 265 12.48 6.60 -5.68
C ILE A 265 12.08 8.07 -5.54
N ASP A 266 12.41 8.72 -4.40
CA ASP A 266 12.12 10.14 -4.16
C ASP A 266 12.74 11.05 -5.21
N SER A 267 13.94 10.72 -5.71
CA SER A 267 14.59 11.49 -6.77
C SER A 267 13.77 11.55 -8.06
N VAL A 268 13.02 10.49 -8.37
CA VAL A 268 12.09 10.42 -9.51
C VAL A 268 10.82 11.19 -9.22
N LEU A 269 10.17 10.88 -8.09
CA LEU A 269 8.88 11.46 -7.72
C LEU A 269 8.95 12.98 -7.56
N SER A 270 10.06 13.52 -7.03
CA SER A 270 10.28 14.97 -6.86
C SER A 270 10.38 15.73 -8.18
N THR A 271 10.58 15.07 -9.31
CA THR A 271 10.57 15.71 -10.65
C THR A 271 9.16 15.86 -11.22
N MET A 272 8.17 15.21 -10.62
CA MET A 272 6.78 15.20 -11.07
C MET A 272 5.95 16.22 -10.30
N THR A 273 4.96 16.77 -10.98
CA THR A 273 3.99 17.70 -10.40
C THR A 273 2.67 17.00 -10.08
N VAL A 274 1.81 17.65 -9.29
CA VAL A 274 0.44 17.16 -9.03
C VAL A 274 -0.34 16.97 -10.34
N ASP A 275 -0.13 17.84 -11.32
CA ASP A 275 -0.77 17.71 -12.64
C ASP A 275 -0.28 16.49 -13.41
N ASP A 276 1.00 16.11 -13.26
CA ASP A 276 1.54 14.87 -13.84
C ASP A 276 0.90 13.64 -13.19
N PHE A 277 0.75 13.63 -11.86
CA PHE A 277 0.06 12.57 -11.14
C PHE A 277 -1.39 12.43 -11.59
N ASN A 278 -2.13 13.54 -11.66
CA ASN A 278 -3.51 13.53 -12.10
C ASN A 278 -3.66 13.08 -13.57
N THR A 279 -2.72 13.45 -14.44
CA THR A 279 -2.72 13.01 -15.84
C THR A 279 -2.58 11.49 -15.93
N LEU A 280 -1.62 10.90 -15.24
CA LEU A 280 -1.42 9.46 -15.20
C LEU A 280 -2.63 8.72 -14.60
N MET A 281 -3.23 9.28 -13.53
CA MET A 281 -4.43 8.69 -12.94
C MET A 281 -5.61 8.70 -13.91
N ASN A 282 -5.81 9.80 -14.64
CA ASN A 282 -6.85 9.88 -15.67
C ASN A 282 -6.61 8.89 -16.82
N GLU A 283 -5.34 8.66 -17.20
CA GLU A 283 -4.97 7.62 -18.16
C GLU A 283 -5.33 6.23 -17.64
N ALA A 284 -5.03 5.93 -16.38
CA ALA A 284 -5.38 4.65 -15.74
C ALA A 284 -6.91 4.45 -15.69
N ILE A 285 -7.67 5.47 -15.27
CA ILE A 285 -9.14 5.42 -15.26
C ILE A 285 -9.70 5.14 -16.67
N ALA A 286 -9.11 5.74 -17.71
CA ALA A 286 -9.60 5.58 -19.08
C ALA A 286 -9.39 4.16 -19.66
N ILE A 287 -8.41 3.42 -19.16
CA ILE A 287 -8.06 2.07 -19.66
C ILE A 287 -8.41 0.93 -18.72
N GLN A 288 -8.93 1.25 -17.51
CA GLN A 288 -9.31 0.20 -16.55
C GLN A 288 -10.40 -0.68 -17.15
N PRO A 289 -10.42 -1.99 -16.83
CA PRO A 289 -11.50 -2.86 -17.26
C PRO A 289 -12.80 -2.39 -16.60
N LEU A 290 -13.80 -2.08 -17.43
CA LEU A 290 -15.16 -1.94 -16.94
C LEU A 290 -15.59 -3.34 -16.48
N SER A 291 -16.26 -3.45 -15.34
CA SER A 291 -16.70 -4.74 -14.78
C SER A 291 -17.38 -5.59 -15.87
N GLU A 292 -16.90 -6.82 -16.09
CA GLU A 292 -17.60 -7.83 -16.90
C GLU A 292 -18.80 -8.43 -16.13
#